data_9a42924ba14cb668c49cfcc8035024de
#
_entry.id   9a42924ba14cb668c49cfcc8035024de
#
_cell.length_a   1.000
_cell.length_b   1.000
_cell.length_c   1.000
_cell.angle_alpha   90.00
_cell.angle_beta   90.00
_cell.angle_gamma   90.00
#
_symmetry.space_group_name_H-M   'P 1'
#
loop_
_entity.id
_entity.type
_entity.pdbx_description
1 polymer ?
#
loop_
_entity_poly.entity_id
_entity_poly.type
_entity_poly.pdbx_seq_one_letter_code
_entity_poly.pdbx_strand_id
1 'polypeptide(L)'
;MERASRLFDRLIIGVGVNLEKEALFTAAERQQMIREATAHLPNVEIRSFTGLAVTFVKECGARIMVRGVRPITDIAAELTMMMANRRLAPEVETLFMIADGELAHVSSSLIKEIAPVAGEEELARFLPWNVVHVLRQRLRSEKYQ
;
A
#
# COMPACT_ATOMS: atom_id res chain seq x y z
N MET A 1 2.12 4.36 6.95
CA MET A 1 1.86 5.71 6.44
C MET A 1 2.10 6.77 7.51
N GLU A 2 1.52 6.69 8.70
CA GLU A 2 1.73 7.65 9.79
C GLU A 2 3.19 7.89 10.16
N ARG A 3 4.01 6.84 10.28
CA ARG A 3 5.44 6.99 10.57
C ARG A 3 6.16 7.78 9.49
N ALA A 4 5.86 7.51 8.22
CA ALA A 4 6.44 8.24 7.10
C ALA A 4 5.95 9.70 7.05
N SER A 5 4.66 9.97 7.34
CA SER A 5 4.14 11.34 7.32
C SER A 5 4.80 12.27 8.34
N ARG A 6 5.36 11.70 9.42
CA ARG A 6 6.10 12.48 10.44
C ARG A 6 7.55 12.79 10.05
N LEU A 7 8.07 12.17 8.99
CA LEU A 7 9.46 12.32 8.56
C LEU A 7 9.62 13.30 7.40
N PHE A 8 8.55 13.63 6.70
CA PHE A 8 8.58 14.45 5.48
C PHE A 8 7.51 15.54 5.54
N ASP A 9 7.83 16.71 5.00
CA ASP A 9 6.88 17.84 4.89
C ASP A 9 5.69 17.50 3.99
N ARG A 10 5.91 16.65 3.00
CA ARG A 10 4.89 16.16 2.07
C ARG A 10 5.12 14.68 1.78
N LEU A 11 4.08 13.87 1.93
CA LEU A 11 4.09 12.46 1.61
C LEU A 11 3.07 12.15 0.50
N ILE A 12 3.55 11.61 -0.63
CA ILE A 12 2.68 11.15 -1.71
C ILE A 12 2.59 9.63 -1.66
N ILE A 13 1.37 9.11 -1.49
CA ILE A 13 1.10 7.68 -1.54
C ILE A 13 0.77 7.29 -2.99
N GLY A 14 1.69 6.56 -3.62
CA GLY A 14 1.53 6.05 -4.98
C GLY A 14 0.73 4.75 -5.00
N VAL A 15 -0.43 4.76 -5.67
CA VAL A 15 -1.23 3.56 -5.92
C VAL A 15 -0.92 3.04 -7.31
N GLY A 16 -0.06 2.04 -7.40
CA GLY A 16 0.30 1.40 -8.68
C GLY A 16 -0.88 0.66 -9.30
N VAL A 17 -1.11 0.88 -10.59
CA VAL A 17 -2.08 0.16 -11.40
C VAL A 17 -1.35 -0.90 -12.20
N ASN A 18 -1.52 -2.17 -11.83
CA ASN A 18 -1.03 -3.30 -12.61
C ASN A 18 -2.22 -3.92 -13.36
N LEU A 19 -2.22 -3.79 -14.67
CA LEU A 19 -3.29 -4.29 -15.55
C LEU A 19 -3.32 -5.83 -15.67
N GLU A 20 -2.19 -6.48 -15.37
CA GLU A 20 -2.07 -7.95 -15.46
C GLU A 20 -2.52 -8.66 -14.18
N LYS A 21 -2.74 -7.92 -13.08
CA LYS A 21 -3.05 -8.50 -11.78
C LYS A 21 -4.51 -8.26 -11.45
N GLU A 22 -5.28 -9.34 -11.34
CA GLU A 22 -6.63 -9.26 -10.78
C GLU A 22 -6.58 -8.83 -9.32
N ALA A 23 -6.90 -7.57 -9.10
CA ALA A 23 -6.98 -7.00 -7.76
C ALA A 23 -8.45 -7.04 -7.30
N LEU A 24 -8.68 -7.39 -6.03
CA LEU A 24 -10.02 -7.39 -5.43
C LEU A 24 -10.70 -6.01 -5.50
N PHE A 25 -9.91 -4.95 -5.50
CA PHE A 25 -10.36 -3.57 -5.58
C PHE A 25 -9.69 -2.83 -6.72
N THR A 26 -10.45 -2.02 -7.44
CA THR A 26 -9.94 -1.11 -8.47
C THR A 26 -8.96 -0.09 -7.89
N ALA A 27 -8.19 0.57 -8.74
CA ALA A 27 -7.28 1.62 -8.30
C ALA A 27 -8.03 2.78 -7.63
N ALA A 28 -9.21 3.13 -8.13
CA ALA A 28 -10.06 4.18 -7.56
C ALA A 28 -10.56 3.80 -6.15
N GLU A 29 -11.05 2.59 -5.95
CA GLU A 29 -11.46 2.07 -4.64
C GLU A 29 -10.30 2.06 -3.66
N ARG A 30 -9.12 1.60 -4.09
CA ARG A 30 -7.92 1.60 -3.25
C ARG A 30 -7.51 3.02 -2.84
N GLN A 31 -7.54 3.99 -3.76
CA GLN A 31 -7.29 5.39 -3.44
C GLN A 31 -8.29 5.93 -2.43
N GLN A 32 -9.58 5.62 -2.59
CA GLN A 32 -10.62 6.08 -1.67
C GLN A 32 -10.41 5.52 -0.26
N MET A 33 -10.20 4.21 -0.14
CA MET A 33 -9.89 3.58 1.16
C MET A 33 -8.68 4.20 1.84
N ILE A 34 -7.61 4.51 1.08
CA ILE A 34 -6.41 5.15 1.62
C ILE A 34 -6.70 6.59 2.05
N ARG A 35 -7.45 7.38 1.27
CA ARG A 35 -7.84 8.75 1.64
C ARG A 35 -8.57 8.77 2.98
N GLU A 36 -9.55 7.88 3.14
CA GLU A 36 -10.33 7.79 4.37
C GLU A 36 -9.46 7.37 5.56
N ALA A 37 -8.62 6.34 5.37
CA ALA A 37 -7.72 5.85 6.42
C ALA A 37 -6.63 6.87 6.81
N THR A 38 -6.29 7.83 5.94
CA THR A 38 -5.25 8.85 6.16
C THR A 38 -5.79 10.27 6.30
N ALA A 39 -7.11 10.46 6.40
CA ALA A 39 -7.76 11.77 6.46
C ALA A 39 -7.26 12.67 7.61
N HIS A 40 -6.74 12.07 8.67
CA HIS A 40 -6.15 12.75 9.82
C HIS A 40 -4.69 13.21 9.59
N LEU A 41 -4.08 12.90 8.44
CA LEU A 41 -2.71 13.25 8.09
C LEU A 41 -2.71 14.42 7.08
N PRO A 42 -2.45 15.66 7.50
CA PRO A 42 -2.65 16.84 6.67
C PRO A 42 -1.64 16.98 5.51
N ASN A 43 -0.50 16.30 5.60
CA ASN A 43 0.59 16.35 4.60
C ASN A 43 0.61 15.16 3.65
N VAL A 44 -0.47 14.33 3.64
CA VAL A 44 -0.58 13.13 2.81
C VAL A 44 -1.42 13.42 1.57
N GLU A 45 -0.90 13.09 0.40
CA GLU A 45 -1.56 13.13 -0.89
C GLU A 45 -1.61 11.73 -1.51
N ILE A 46 -2.71 11.36 -2.16
CA ILE A 46 -2.87 10.05 -2.79
C ILE A 46 -2.98 10.22 -4.31
N ARG A 47 -2.11 9.54 -5.05
CA ARG A 47 -2.11 9.51 -6.52
C ARG A 47 -2.04 8.09 -7.03
N SER A 48 -2.63 7.82 -8.20
CA SER A 48 -2.38 6.58 -8.95
C SER A 48 -1.31 6.80 -10.01
N PHE A 49 -0.64 5.72 -10.37
CA PHE A 49 0.31 5.73 -11.49
C PHE A 49 0.31 4.38 -12.21
N THR A 50 0.76 4.40 -13.45
CA THR A 50 1.06 3.24 -14.27
C THR A 50 2.54 3.21 -14.61
N GLY A 51 3.08 2.05 -14.92
CA GLY A 51 4.48 1.91 -15.28
C GLY A 51 5.44 1.90 -14.08
N LEU A 52 6.63 2.47 -14.26
CA LEU A 52 7.71 2.39 -13.28
C LEU A 52 7.50 3.34 -12.09
N ALA A 53 7.68 2.83 -10.88
CA ALA A 53 7.58 3.63 -9.65
C ALA A 53 8.56 4.81 -9.63
N VAL A 54 9.77 4.63 -10.13
CA VAL A 54 10.79 5.71 -10.19
C VAL A 54 10.39 6.84 -11.13
N THR A 55 9.72 6.53 -12.24
CA THR A 55 9.16 7.55 -13.15
C THR A 55 8.12 8.38 -12.42
N PHE A 56 7.19 7.72 -11.73
CA PHE A 56 6.18 8.39 -10.92
C PHE A 56 6.79 9.28 -9.82
N VAL A 57 7.85 8.81 -9.14
CA VAL A 57 8.56 9.63 -8.13
C VAL A 57 9.09 10.93 -8.75
N LYS A 58 9.69 10.86 -9.94
CA LYS A 58 10.19 12.04 -10.68
C LYS A 58 9.07 12.98 -11.10
N GLU A 59 7.96 12.45 -11.61
CA GLU A 59 6.76 13.22 -11.97
C GLU A 59 6.15 13.96 -10.79
N CYS A 60 6.28 13.39 -9.58
CA CYS A 60 5.88 14.04 -8.34
C CYS A 60 6.86 15.13 -7.86
N GLY A 61 8.00 15.34 -8.54
CA GLY A 61 9.07 16.23 -8.10
C GLY A 61 9.79 15.74 -6.83
N ALA A 62 9.66 14.44 -6.51
CA ALA A 62 10.30 13.85 -5.35
C ALA A 62 11.66 13.22 -5.72
N ARG A 63 12.49 13.01 -4.70
CA ARG A 63 13.78 12.33 -4.82
C ARG A 63 13.90 11.13 -3.89
N ILE A 64 12.92 10.94 -3.02
CA ILE A 64 12.93 9.87 -2.03
C ILE A 64 11.70 9.00 -2.26
N MET A 65 11.93 7.70 -2.38
CA MET A 65 10.89 6.68 -2.41
C MET A 65 10.96 5.87 -1.12
N VAL A 66 9.87 5.86 -0.35
CA VAL A 66 9.77 5.06 0.87
C VAL A 66 9.09 3.73 0.56
N ARG A 67 9.72 2.64 0.99
CA ARG A 67 9.18 1.27 0.87
C ARG A 67 9.01 0.65 2.25
N GLY A 68 7.82 0.17 2.55
CA GLY A 68 7.58 -0.64 3.75
C GLY A 68 8.04 -2.07 3.50
N VAL A 69 8.86 -2.62 4.40
CA VAL A 69 9.35 -3.99 4.30
C VAL A 69 8.95 -4.80 5.52
N ARG A 70 8.53 -6.04 5.31
CA ARG A 70 8.31 -7.00 6.37
C ARG A 70 9.57 -7.86 6.51
N PRO A 71 10.13 -7.99 7.73
CA PRO A 71 11.48 -8.53 7.92
C PRO A 71 11.71 -9.93 7.36
N ILE A 72 10.66 -10.77 7.33
CA ILE A 72 10.81 -12.20 7.03
C ILE A 72 10.61 -12.51 5.53
N THR A 73 9.79 -11.73 4.80
CA THR A 73 9.33 -12.13 3.48
C THR A 73 9.75 -11.21 2.34
N ASP A 74 9.99 -9.94 2.62
CA ASP A 74 10.05 -8.93 1.56
C ASP A 74 11.48 -8.45 1.23
N ILE A 75 12.45 -8.60 2.14
CA ILE A 75 13.75 -7.93 2.04
C ILE A 75 14.48 -8.25 0.73
N ALA A 76 14.57 -9.52 0.34
CA ALA A 76 15.34 -9.89 -0.85
C ALA A 76 14.72 -9.32 -2.14
N ALA A 77 13.39 -9.39 -2.26
CA ALA A 77 12.67 -8.86 -3.41
C ALA A 77 12.74 -7.32 -3.48
N GLU A 78 12.60 -6.66 -2.33
CA GLU A 78 12.67 -5.19 -2.24
C GLU A 78 14.09 -4.67 -2.51
N LEU A 79 15.14 -5.36 -2.04
CA LEU A 79 16.53 -5.02 -2.37
C LEU A 79 16.82 -5.18 -3.87
N THR A 80 16.34 -6.26 -4.49
CA THR A 80 16.46 -6.46 -5.94
C THR A 80 15.78 -5.32 -6.71
N MET A 81 14.56 -4.95 -6.30
CA MET A 81 13.83 -3.85 -6.91
C MET A 81 14.53 -2.51 -6.69
N MET A 82 15.09 -2.26 -5.50
CA MET A 82 15.88 -1.06 -5.22
C MET A 82 17.09 -0.96 -6.16
N MET A 83 17.84 -2.06 -6.37
CA MET A 83 18.98 -2.06 -7.28
C MET A 83 18.57 -1.76 -8.72
N ALA A 84 17.45 -2.31 -9.19
CA ALA A 84 16.89 -2.01 -10.49
C ALA A 84 16.49 -0.52 -10.59
N ASN A 85 15.77 -0.01 -9.60
CA ASN A 85 15.34 1.38 -9.54
C ASN A 85 16.54 2.35 -9.57
N ARG A 86 17.62 2.04 -8.84
CA ARG A 86 18.85 2.85 -8.84
C ARG A 86 19.55 2.88 -10.21
N ARG A 87 19.45 1.81 -11.00
CA ARG A 87 19.97 1.79 -12.39
C ARG A 87 19.11 2.63 -13.33
N LEU A 88 17.78 2.66 -13.11
CA LEU A 88 16.83 3.36 -13.95
C LEU A 88 16.71 4.86 -13.63
N ALA A 89 16.91 5.23 -12.37
CA ALA A 89 16.81 6.59 -11.88
C ALA A 89 17.77 6.81 -10.69
N PRO A 90 19.08 7.01 -10.97
CA PRO A 90 20.10 7.16 -9.92
C PRO A 90 19.89 8.37 -9.00
N GLU A 91 19.09 9.34 -9.44
CA GLU A 91 18.69 10.53 -8.67
C GLU A 91 17.58 10.27 -7.63
N VAL A 92 16.95 9.09 -7.66
CA VAL A 92 15.91 8.69 -6.71
C VAL A 92 16.49 7.75 -5.67
N GLU A 93 16.47 8.16 -4.41
CA GLU A 93 16.92 7.33 -3.30
C GLU A 93 15.77 6.50 -2.72
N THR A 94 16.03 5.23 -2.38
CA THR A 94 15.05 4.33 -1.78
C THR A 94 15.33 4.15 -0.29
N LEU A 95 14.38 4.50 0.56
CA LEU A 95 14.43 4.28 2.00
C LEU A 95 13.49 3.12 2.38
N PHE A 96 13.99 2.20 3.20
CA PHE A 96 13.19 1.13 3.76
C PHE A 96 12.69 1.48 5.16
N MET A 97 11.39 1.30 5.37
CA MET A 97 10.78 1.35 6.70
C MET A 97 10.33 -0.05 7.09
N ILE A 98 10.90 -0.57 8.14
CA ILE A 98 10.52 -1.87 8.68
C ILE A 98 9.12 -1.77 9.30
N ALA A 99 8.24 -2.71 8.94
CA ALA A 99 6.91 -2.81 9.52
C ALA A 99 7.00 -3.09 11.03
N ASP A 100 6.07 -2.54 11.80
CA ASP A 100 5.96 -2.84 13.22
C ASP A 100 5.62 -4.33 13.42
N GLY A 101 6.15 -4.94 14.49
CA GLY A 101 6.04 -6.37 14.70
C GLY A 101 4.61 -6.92 14.68
N GLU A 102 3.66 -6.14 15.21
CA GLU A 102 2.22 -6.47 15.20
C GLU A 102 1.63 -6.52 13.78
N LEU A 103 2.19 -5.76 12.83
CA LEU A 103 1.72 -5.70 11.44
C LEU A 103 2.60 -6.47 10.46
N ALA A 104 3.71 -7.04 10.92
CA ALA A 104 4.69 -7.70 10.07
C ALA A 104 4.15 -8.92 9.31
N HIS A 105 3.12 -9.56 9.85
CA HIS A 105 2.45 -10.72 9.24
C HIS A 105 1.27 -10.34 8.33
N VAL A 106 0.81 -9.09 8.36
CA VAL A 106 -0.36 -8.66 7.58
C VAL A 106 -0.01 -8.56 6.10
N SER A 107 -0.77 -9.26 5.28
CA SER A 107 -0.65 -9.24 3.83
C SER A 107 -2.03 -9.33 3.18
N SER A 108 -2.13 -8.88 1.93
CA SER A 108 -3.37 -9.04 1.16
C SER A 108 -3.75 -10.49 0.92
N SER A 109 -2.78 -11.40 0.86
CA SER A 109 -3.04 -12.85 0.76
C SER A 109 -3.68 -13.38 2.04
N LEU A 110 -3.09 -13.08 3.20
CA LEU A 110 -3.66 -13.45 4.50
C LEU A 110 -5.09 -12.90 4.66
N ILE A 111 -5.28 -11.62 4.34
CA ILE A 111 -6.62 -11.02 4.47
C ILE A 111 -7.64 -11.68 3.55
N LYS A 112 -7.29 -12.00 2.31
CA LYS A 112 -8.18 -12.72 1.39
C LYS A 112 -8.55 -14.12 1.90
N GLU A 113 -7.62 -14.79 2.57
CA GLU A 113 -7.82 -16.13 3.13
C GLU A 113 -8.76 -16.11 4.34
N ILE A 114 -8.56 -15.19 5.28
CA ILE A 114 -9.35 -15.14 6.51
C ILE A 114 -10.69 -14.40 6.36
N ALA A 115 -10.79 -13.44 5.46
CA ALA A 115 -11.97 -12.58 5.32
C ALA A 115 -13.29 -13.34 5.09
N PRO A 116 -13.37 -14.47 4.38
CA PRO A 116 -14.62 -15.20 4.21
C PRO A 116 -15.19 -15.80 5.52
N VAL A 117 -14.34 -16.06 6.51
CA VAL A 117 -14.69 -16.79 7.75
C VAL A 117 -14.60 -15.94 9.01
N ALA A 118 -13.75 -14.90 9.02
CA ALA A 118 -13.55 -14.01 10.17
C ALA A 118 -14.71 -13.01 10.34
N GLY A 119 -15.03 -12.58 11.55
CA GLY A 119 -15.97 -11.50 11.83
C GLY A 119 -15.40 -10.10 11.53
N GLU A 120 -16.22 -9.06 11.59
CA GLU A 120 -15.77 -7.67 11.34
C GLU A 120 -14.80 -7.20 12.42
N GLU A 121 -15.07 -7.53 13.69
CA GLU A 121 -14.19 -7.19 14.81
C GLU A 121 -12.83 -7.89 14.73
N GLU A 122 -12.81 -9.13 14.23
CA GLU A 122 -11.57 -9.87 14.02
C GLU A 122 -10.75 -9.26 12.89
N LEU A 123 -11.40 -8.87 11.78
CA LEU A 123 -10.75 -8.19 10.67
C LEU A 123 -10.23 -6.79 11.05
N ALA A 124 -10.93 -6.09 11.95
CA ALA A 124 -10.52 -4.77 12.43
C ALA A 124 -9.20 -4.78 13.23
N ARG A 125 -8.73 -5.95 13.67
CA ARG A 125 -7.38 -6.12 14.24
C ARG A 125 -6.26 -6.00 13.21
N PHE A 126 -6.58 -6.15 11.94
CA PHE A 126 -5.62 -6.15 10.82
C PHE A 126 -5.83 -4.97 9.87
N LEU A 127 -7.06 -4.44 9.81
CA LEU A 127 -7.48 -3.47 8.82
C LEU A 127 -8.20 -2.28 9.48
N PRO A 128 -8.06 -1.07 8.92
CA PRO A 128 -8.93 0.05 9.27
C PRO A 128 -10.41 -0.27 9.03
N TRP A 129 -11.30 0.26 9.86
CA TRP A 129 -12.74 -0.03 9.79
C TRP A 129 -13.37 0.28 8.42
N ASN A 130 -12.98 1.38 7.79
CA ASN A 130 -13.46 1.71 6.45
C ASN A 130 -13.12 0.61 5.43
N VAL A 131 -11.95 0.00 5.54
CA VAL A 131 -11.52 -1.11 4.68
C VAL A 131 -12.31 -2.38 5.00
N VAL A 132 -12.59 -2.67 6.28
CA VAL A 132 -13.41 -3.82 6.71
C VAL A 132 -14.79 -3.76 6.07
N HIS A 133 -15.46 -2.60 6.11
CA HIS A 133 -16.79 -2.43 5.52
C HIS A 133 -16.80 -2.66 4.00
N VAL A 134 -15.85 -2.06 3.27
CA VAL A 134 -15.76 -2.23 1.82
C VAL A 134 -15.45 -3.69 1.45
N LEU A 135 -14.57 -4.35 2.21
CA LEU A 135 -14.23 -5.75 2.01
C LEU A 135 -15.46 -6.66 2.19
N ARG A 136 -16.27 -6.43 3.23
CA ARG A 136 -17.51 -7.18 3.47
C ARG A 136 -18.53 -7.00 2.36
N GLN A 137 -18.71 -5.79 1.87
CA GLN A 137 -19.60 -5.53 0.74
C GLN A 137 -19.16 -6.30 -0.51
N ARG A 138 -17.86 -6.30 -0.81
CA ARG A 138 -17.29 -7.03 -1.94
C ARG A 138 -17.52 -8.53 -1.84
N LEU A 139 -17.22 -9.14 -0.71
CA LEU A 139 -17.40 -10.57 -0.50
C LEU A 139 -18.87 -11.01 -0.56
N ARG A 140 -19.80 -10.14 -0.17
CA ARG A 140 -21.25 -10.42 -0.33
C ARG A 140 -21.64 -10.41 -1.81
N SER A 141 -21.17 -9.44 -2.59
CA SER A 141 -21.49 -9.35 -4.03
C SER A 141 -20.94 -10.54 -4.84
N GLU A 142 -19.78 -11.08 -4.47
CA GLU A 142 -19.19 -12.26 -5.14
C GLU A 142 -19.90 -13.57 -4.82
N LYS A 143 -20.60 -13.68 -3.67
CA LYS A 143 -21.40 -14.88 -3.31
C LYS A 143 -22.72 -14.99 -4.07
N TYR A 144 -23.17 -13.95 -4.73
CA TYR A 144 -24.43 -13.89 -5.48
C TYR A 144 -24.22 -13.90 -7.02
N GLN A 145 -23.00 -14.09 -7.50
CA GLN A 145 -22.66 -14.38 -8.89
C GLN A 145 -22.23 -15.83 -9.07
#